data_bd9a750d575989378ff33165480be0c0
#
_entry.id   bd9a750d575989378ff33165480be0c0
#
_cell.length_a   1.000
_cell.length_b   1.000
_cell.length_c   1.000
_cell.angle_alpha   90.00
_cell.angle_beta   90.00
_cell.angle_gamma   90.00
#
_symmetry.space_group_name_H-M   'P 1'
#
loop_
_entity.id
_entity.type
_entity.pdbx_description
1 polymer ?
#
loop_
_entity_poly.entity_id
_entity_poly.type
_entity_poly.pdbx_seq_one_letter_code
_entity_poly.pdbx_strand_id
1 'polypeptide(L)'
;REGKPLDVTITVHNGRMAAFYRQRRYLVSRVSLNGHIDTRGVSDLHIKTGEFGGTMVGNGIEADCEIDFKEKSLPSIVSVTAKGVIPSSMGLGDDIHDKMTLTASGRGPLSHLICEGTVTMPELHVPALDFYDVKGDIHYDDGAMTFSDVKARVYGGIVTARGDYNVDSRVYNIYLHGEGLDSRIPTKEPRFYCLVTLDGEIHCDGNVKDLVAFGSFSSSGGFYSLIPFRGITGTFHNRYRALDFYDVTIDTDFGLIHTDAFHIIDGKLHLGKIELVDKESGEAMSITDARNQKGPGRVISQIREDIKERVS
;
A
#
# COMPACT_ATOMS: atom_id res chain seq x y z
N ARG A 1 -33.95 -36.97 -36.14
CA ARG A 1 -33.76 -37.34 -34.70
C ARG A 1 -33.87 -36.02 -33.94
N GLU A 2 -34.98 -35.76 -33.30
CA GLU A 2 -35.11 -34.70 -32.31
C GLU A 2 -34.13 -35.07 -31.18
N GLY A 3 -33.03 -34.32 -31.06
CA GLY A 3 -32.09 -34.50 -29.95
C GLY A 3 -32.79 -34.10 -28.64
N LYS A 4 -32.61 -34.91 -27.60
CA LYS A 4 -33.06 -34.52 -26.26
C LYS A 4 -32.38 -33.19 -25.90
N PRO A 5 -33.08 -32.25 -25.24
CA PRO A 5 -32.49 -31.02 -24.77
C PRO A 5 -31.30 -31.34 -23.87
N LEU A 6 -30.29 -30.50 -23.94
CA LEU A 6 -29.11 -30.60 -23.00
C LEU A 6 -29.60 -30.42 -21.56
N ASP A 7 -29.26 -31.36 -20.70
CA ASP A 7 -29.58 -31.34 -19.27
C ASP A 7 -28.55 -32.22 -18.56
N VAL A 8 -27.54 -31.60 -17.97
CA VAL A 8 -26.36 -32.29 -17.41
C VAL A 8 -26.04 -31.72 -16.04
N THR A 9 -25.94 -32.63 -15.07
CA THR A 9 -25.35 -32.30 -13.76
C THR A 9 -23.89 -32.77 -13.74
N ILE A 10 -23.00 -31.88 -13.36
CA ILE A 10 -21.57 -32.14 -13.23
C ILE A 10 -21.19 -32.14 -11.77
N THR A 11 -20.53 -33.20 -11.34
CA THR A 11 -19.93 -33.30 -10.00
C THR A 11 -18.49 -33.75 -10.13
N VAL A 12 -17.59 -32.98 -9.56
CA VAL A 12 -16.13 -33.29 -9.51
C VAL A 12 -15.69 -33.32 -8.07
N HIS A 13 -14.94 -34.38 -7.71
CA HIS A 13 -14.29 -34.52 -6.42
C HIS A 13 -12.79 -34.60 -6.59
N ASN A 14 -12.05 -33.75 -5.85
CA ASN A 14 -10.58 -33.74 -5.84
C ASN A 14 -9.95 -33.61 -7.24
N GLY A 15 -10.56 -32.79 -8.08
CA GLY A 15 -10.10 -32.52 -9.43
C GLY A 15 -8.90 -31.56 -9.51
N ARG A 16 -8.45 -31.33 -10.74
CA ARG A 16 -7.51 -30.26 -11.07
C ARG A 16 -8.16 -29.34 -12.09
N MET A 17 -8.05 -28.05 -11.89
CA MET A 17 -8.56 -27.04 -12.80
C MET A 17 -7.41 -26.20 -13.35
N ALA A 18 -7.45 -25.92 -14.65
CA ALA A 18 -6.57 -24.96 -15.28
C ALA A 18 -7.44 -23.84 -15.87
N ALA A 19 -7.15 -22.62 -15.49
CA ALA A 19 -7.75 -21.43 -16.08
C ALA A 19 -6.69 -20.62 -16.82
N PHE A 20 -7.08 -20.02 -17.93
CA PHE A 20 -6.23 -19.11 -18.69
C PHE A 20 -6.85 -17.73 -18.66
N TYR A 21 -6.07 -16.76 -18.18
CA TYR A 21 -6.52 -15.38 -18.14
C TYR A 21 -5.34 -14.45 -18.45
N ARG A 22 -5.50 -13.52 -19.37
CA ARG A 22 -4.47 -12.56 -19.82
C ARG A 22 -3.11 -13.21 -20.06
N GLN A 23 -3.10 -14.29 -20.88
CA GLN A 23 -1.91 -15.06 -21.24
C GLN A 23 -1.23 -15.83 -20.09
N ARG A 24 -1.80 -15.81 -18.89
CA ARG A 24 -1.31 -16.59 -17.76
C ARG A 24 -2.15 -17.84 -17.55
N ARG A 25 -1.48 -18.92 -17.18
CA ARG A 25 -2.11 -20.19 -16.81
C ARG A 25 -2.13 -20.33 -15.31
N TYR A 26 -3.32 -20.47 -14.76
CA TYR A 26 -3.55 -20.71 -13.34
C TYR A 26 -3.91 -22.17 -13.14
N LEU A 27 -3.21 -22.86 -12.26
CA LEU A 27 -3.45 -24.25 -11.90
C LEU A 27 -3.91 -24.31 -10.46
N VAL A 28 -5.06 -24.94 -10.25
CA VAL A 28 -5.62 -25.19 -8.92
C VAL A 28 -5.90 -26.69 -8.78
N SER A 29 -5.42 -27.28 -7.70
CA SER A 29 -5.65 -28.69 -7.34
C SER A 29 -6.67 -28.81 -6.22
N ARG A 30 -7.14 -30.04 -5.99
CA ARG A 30 -8.14 -30.34 -4.95
C ARG A 30 -9.46 -29.60 -5.13
N VAL A 31 -9.88 -29.48 -6.38
CA VAL A 31 -11.13 -28.79 -6.75
C VAL A 31 -12.30 -29.75 -6.55
N SER A 32 -13.28 -29.33 -5.79
CA SER A 32 -14.64 -29.89 -5.78
C SER A 32 -15.53 -28.93 -6.55
N LEU A 33 -16.35 -29.47 -7.45
CA LEU A 33 -17.23 -28.69 -8.29
C LEU A 33 -18.58 -29.42 -8.40
N ASN A 34 -19.65 -28.65 -8.22
CA ASN A 34 -21.01 -29.08 -8.51
C ASN A 34 -21.62 -28.03 -9.44
N GLY A 35 -22.40 -28.46 -10.42
CA GLY A 35 -23.08 -27.54 -11.31
C GLY A 35 -24.08 -28.22 -12.20
N HIS A 36 -25.02 -27.46 -12.72
CA HIS A 36 -26.03 -27.88 -13.65
C HIS A 36 -25.93 -27.07 -14.95
N ILE A 37 -25.99 -27.73 -16.09
CA ILE A 37 -25.92 -27.14 -17.42
C ILE A 37 -27.13 -27.62 -18.20
N ASP A 38 -27.94 -26.70 -18.67
CA ASP A 38 -29.07 -26.99 -19.58
C ASP A 38 -29.02 -26.05 -20.81
N THR A 39 -30.07 -26.08 -21.64
CA THR A 39 -30.18 -25.24 -22.83
C THR A 39 -30.31 -23.75 -22.53
N ARG A 40 -30.56 -23.38 -21.28
CA ARG A 40 -30.73 -21.99 -20.83
C ARG A 40 -29.43 -21.42 -20.30
N GLY A 41 -28.53 -22.26 -19.79
CA GLY A 41 -27.30 -21.77 -19.22
C GLY A 41 -26.61 -22.74 -18.26
N VAL A 42 -25.72 -22.17 -17.46
CA VAL A 42 -25.10 -22.80 -16.30
C VAL A 42 -25.76 -22.23 -15.06
N SER A 43 -26.29 -23.12 -14.22
CA SER A 43 -26.87 -22.74 -12.92
C SER A 43 -26.22 -23.52 -11.80
N ASP A 44 -26.25 -22.97 -10.60
CA ASP A 44 -25.78 -23.63 -9.37
C ASP A 44 -24.34 -24.15 -9.49
N LEU A 45 -23.49 -23.52 -10.32
CA LEU A 45 -22.09 -23.89 -10.40
C LEU A 45 -21.37 -23.39 -9.15
N HIS A 46 -21.06 -24.36 -8.27
CA HIS A 46 -20.30 -24.12 -7.05
C HIS A 46 -18.93 -24.77 -7.16
N ILE A 47 -17.88 -24.00 -6.93
CA ILE A 47 -16.48 -24.42 -6.96
C ILE A 47 -15.91 -24.20 -5.57
N LYS A 48 -15.30 -25.25 -5.01
CA LYS A 48 -14.60 -25.17 -3.72
C LYS A 48 -13.26 -25.86 -3.80
N THR A 49 -12.24 -25.19 -3.27
CA THR A 49 -10.90 -25.77 -3.10
C THR A 49 -10.50 -25.72 -1.63
N GLY A 50 -9.66 -26.65 -1.21
CA GLY A 50 -8.86 -26.51 0.00
C GLY A 50 -7.57 -25.76 -0.27
N GLU A 51 -6.55 -25.99 0.53
CA GLU A 51 -5.20 -25.48 0.28
C GLU A 51 -4.70 -25.93 -1.09
N PHE A 52 -4.18 -25.01 -1.87
CA PHE A 52 -3.68 -25.26 -3.21
C PHE A 52 -2.32 -24.60 -3.42
N GLY A 53 -1.55 -25.18 -4.30
CA GLY A 53 -0.24 -24.70 -4.72
C GLY A 53 -0.03 -24.91 -6.22
N GLY A 54 1.02 -24.33 -6.75
CA GLY A 54 1.37 -24.36 -8.15
C GLY A 54 1.72 -22.96 -8.65
N THR A 55 1.12 -22.52 -9.74
CA THR A 55 1.29 -21.14 -10.21
C THR A 55 0.53 -20.13 -9.36
N MET A 56 -0.48 -20.58 -8.62
CA MET A 56 -1.25 -19.80 -7.68
C MET A 56 -1.23 -20.51 -6.32
N VAL A 57 -0.97 -19.78 -5.26
CA VAL A 57 -0.84 -20.30 -3.90
C VAL A 57 -1.89 -19.68 -3.00
N GLY A 58 -2.57 -20.50 -2.21
CA GLY A 58 -3.59 -20.03 -1.27
C GLY A 58 -4.15 -21.15 -0.39
N ASN A 59 -4.99 -20.77 0.57
CA ASN A 59 -5.58 -21.68 1.56
C ASN A 59 -6.95 -22.22 1.11
N GLY A 60 -7.62 -21.57 0.18
CA GLY A 60 -8.88 -22.04 -0.37
C GLY A 60 -9.59 -20.98 -1.22
N ILE A 61 -10.38 -21.47 -2.18
CA ILE A 61 -11.30 -20.66 -2.98
C ILE A 61 -12.68 -21.28 -2.86
N GLU A 62 -13.68 -20.44 -2.74
CA GLU A 62 -15.09 -20.77 -2.86
C GLU A 62 -15.71 -19.80 -3.83
N ALA A 63 -16.35 -20.32 -4.89
CA ALA A 63 -16.91 -19.50 -5.94
C ALA A 63 -18.24 -20.09 -6.43
N ASP A 64 -19.19 -19.19 -6.72
CA ASP A 64 -20.46 -19.50 -7.36
C ASP A 64 -20.52 -18.78 -8.70
N CYS A 65 -21.11 -19.43 -9.70
CA CYS A 65 -21.21 -18.87 -11.04
C CYS A 65 -22.52 -19.28 -11.70
N GLU A 66 -23.16 -18.31 -12.34
CA GLU A 66 -24.32 -18.48 -13.20
C GLU A 66 -24.01 -17.86 -14.56
N ILE A 67 -24.40 -18.54 -15.66
CA ILE A 67 -24.20 -18.07 -17.03
C ILE A 67 -25.48 -18.27 -17.82
N ASP A 68 -26.02 -17.23 -18.46
CA ASP A 68 -27.19 -17.30 -19.34
C ASP A 68 -26.75 -17.53 -20.81
N PHE A 69 -27.23 -18.61 -21.44
CA PHE A 69 -26.97 -18.94 -22.84
C PHE A 69 -27.94 -18.33 -23.84
N LYS A 70 -28.99 -17.61 -23.38
CA LYS A 70 -29.95 -16.98 -24.25
C LYS A 70 -29.36 -15.86 -25.07
N GLU A 71 -28.34 -15.21 -24.57
CA GLU A 71 -27.65 -14.12 -25.24
C GLU A 71 -26.24 -14.54 -25.67
N LYS A 72 -25.80 -14.06 -26.82
CA LYS A 72 -24.43 -14.33 -27.34
C LYS A 72 -23.33 -13.77 -26.46
N SER A 73 -23.63 -12.74 -25.69
CA SER A 73 -22.71 -12.12 -24.74
C SER A 73 -22.45 -12.98 -23.51
N LEU A 74 -23.25 -14.03 -23.29
CA LEU A 74 -23.18 -14.93 -22.13
C LEU A 74 -23.22 -14.13 -20.81
N PRO A 75 -24.28 -13.41 -20.49
CA PRO A 75 -24.39 -12.69 -19.23
C PRO A 75 -24.11 -13.63 -18.06
N SER A 76 -23.26 -13.20 -17.17
CA SER A 76 -22.76 -14.02 -16.07
C SER A 76 -22.81 -13.26 -14.75
N ILE A 77 -23.04 -14.02 -13.69
CA ILE A 77 -22.93 -13.55 -12.31
C ILE A 77 -21.95 -14.47 -11.60
N VAL A 78 -20.96 -13.89 -10.97
CA VAL A 78 -19.92 -14.64 -10.25
C VAL A 78 -19.76 -14.07 -8.86
N SER A 79 -19.62 -14.92 -7.86
CA SER A 79 -19.11 -14.54 -6.54
C SER A 79 -17.90 -15.40 -6.19
N VAL A 80 -16.93 -14.82 -5.51
CA VAL A 80 -15.71 -15.51 -5.13
C VAL A 80 -15.24 -15.07 -3.74
N THR A 81 -14.84 -16.04 -2.94
CA THR A 81 -14.05 -15.81 -1.72
C THR A 81 -12.76 -16.61 -1.84
N ALA A 82 -11.63 -15.92 -1.89
CA ALA A 82 -10.31 -16.53 -1.96
C ALA A 82 -9.53 -16.20 -0.69
N LYS A 83 -9.14 -17.24 0.08
CA LYS A 83 -8.49 -17.10 1.39
C LYS A 83 -7.01 -17.42 1.31
N GLY A 84 -6.18 -16.58 1.93
CA GLY A 84 -4.76 -16.80 2.06
C GLY A 84 -4.02 -16.85 0.72
N VAL A 85 -4.52 -16.15 -0.29
CA VAL A 85 -3.90 -16.07 -1.61
C VAL A 85 -2.71 -15.12 -1.55
N ILE A 86 -1.63 -15.47 -2.21
CA ILE A 86 -0.44 -14.64 -2.33
C ILE A 86 -0.53 -13.84 -3.64
N PRO A 87 -0.64 -12.48 -3.59
CA PRO A 87 -0.84 -11.63 -4.76
C PRO A 87 0.21 -11.84 -5.85
N SER A 88 1.50 -11.94 -5.49
CA SER A 88 2.58 -12.19 -6.45
C SER A 88 2.40 -13.50 -7.22
N SER A 89 1.81 -14.53 -6.62
CA SER A 89 1.49 -15.78 -7.31
C SER A 89 0.40 -15.61 -8.39
N MET A 90 -0.43 -14.59 -8.24
CA MET A 90 -1.45 -14.21 -9.23
C MET A 90 -0.93 -13.21 -10.28
N GLY A 91 0.28 -12.68 -10.07
CA GLY A 91 0.85 -11.63 -10.90
C GLY A 91 0.37 -10.23 -10.52
N LEU A 92 -0.15 -10.08 -9.31
CA LEU A 92 -0.56 -8.82 -8.71
C LEU A 92 0.55 -8.41 -7.73
N GLY A 93 1.39 -7.42 -8.12
CA GLY A 93 2.47 -6.93 -7.27
C GLY A 93 3.55 -7.99 -7.01
N ASP A 94 4.61 -8.00 -7.81
CA ASP A 94 5.67 -9.03 -7.73
C ASP A 94 6.35 -9.11 -6.35
N ASP A 95 6.33 -8.04 -5.58
CA ASP A 95 6.94 -7.95 -4.24
C ASP A 95 5.95 -8.23 -3.09
N ILE A 96 4.67 -8.49 -3.38
CA ILE A 96 3.67 -8.77 -2.35
C ILE A 96 3.57 -10.27 -2.13
N HIS A 97 4.19 -10.74 -1.06
CA HIS A 97 4.26 -12.17 -0.69
C HIS A 97 3.36 -12.52 0.50
N ASP A 98 2.72 -11.53 1.12
CA ASP A 98 1.83 -11.75 2.25
C ASP A 98 0.48 -12.29 1.80
N LYS A 99 -0.18 -13.01 2.72
CA LYS A 99 -1.46 -13.65 2.44
C LYS A 99 -2.59 -12.64 2.49
N MET A 100 -3.41 -12.63 1.43
CA MET A 100 -4.63 -11.84 1.38
C MET A 100 -5.87 -12.73 1.39
N THR A 101 -6.97 -12.17 1.82
CA THR A 101 -8.32 -12.68 1.59
C THR A 101 -9.06 -11.70 0.71
N LEU A 102 -9.60 -12.22 -0.39
CA LEU A 102 -10.40 -11.49 -1.35
C LEU A 102 -11.83 -12.02 -1.31
N THR A 103 -12.81 -11.15 -1.15
CA THR A 103 -14.23 -11.44 -1.40
C THR A 103 -14.72 -10.51 -2.48
N ALA A 104 -15.19 -11.04 -3.58
CA ALA A 104 -15.65 -10.24 -4.71
C ALA A 104 -16.90 -10.85 -5.36
N SER A 105 -17.68 -9.98 -6.00
CA SER A 105 -18.77 -10.36 -6.89
C SER A 105 -18.61 -9.65 -8.23
N GLY A 106 -18.94 -10.34 -9.30
CA GLY A 106 -18.84 -9.81 -10.66
C GLY A 106 -20.12 -10.08 -11.44
N ARG A 107 -20.40 -9.20 -12.37
CA ARG A 107 -21.49 -9.36 -13.33
C ARG A 107 -21.15 -8.74 -14.67
N GLY A 108 -21.76 -9.26 -15.72
CA GLY A 108 -21.56 -8.79 -17.08
C GLY A 108 -21.37 -9.93 -18.08
N PRO A 109 -21.01 -9.62 -19.31
CA PRO A 109 -20.60 -10.63 -20.29
C PRO A 109 -19.45 -11.49 -19.73
N LEU A 110 -19.45 -12.79 -19.97
CA LEU A 110 -18.40 -13.71 -19.47
C LEU A 110 -16.98 -13.27 -19.90
N SER A 111 -16.87 -12.61 -21.05
CA SER A 111 -15.62 -12.06 -21.57
C SER A 111 -15.21 -10.74 -20.93
N HIS A 112 -16.11 -10.08 -20.20
CA HIS A 112 -15.92 -8.75 -19.64
C HIS A 112 -16.73 -8.60 -18.36
N LEU A 113 -16.27 -9.22 -17.28
CA LEU A 113 -16.90 -9.13 -15.96
C LEU A 113 -16.41 -7.87 -15.25
N ILE A 114 -17.35 -7.07 -14.77
CA ILE A 114 -17.06 -5.99 -13.82
C ILE A 114 -17.20 -6.57 -12.41
N CYS A 115 -16.17 -6.43 -11.60
CA CYS A 115 -16.12 -7.02 -10.27
C CYS A 115 -15.93 -5.95 -9.19
N GLU A 116 -16.63 -6.15 -8.09
CA GLU A 116 -16.50 -5.35 -6.86
C GLU A 116 -16.23 -6.29 -5.69
N GLY A 117 -15.44 -5.85 -4.74
CA GLY A 117 -15.11 -6.66 -3.59
C GLY A 117 -14.29 -5.96 -2.53
N THR A 118 -13.87 -6.74 -1.57
CA THR A 118 -13.02 -6.32 -0.44
C THR A 118 -11.77 -7.17 -0.38
N VAL A 119 -10.65 -6.55 -0.06
CA VAL A 119 -9.38 -7.22 0.26
C VAL A 119 -9.07 -6.99 1.72
N THR A 120 -8.59 -8.04 2.38
CA THR A 120 -8.03 -7.94 3.74
C THR A 120 -6.69 -8.67 3.80
N MET A 121 -5.71 -8.04 4.46
CA MET A 121 -4.40 -8.62 4.75
C MET A 121 -4.06 -8.36 6.22
N PRO A 122 -3.82 -9.40 7.05
CA PRO A 122 -3.39 -9.19 8.42
C PRO A 122 -2.07 -8.42 8.51
N GLU A 123 -1.16 -8.69 7.58
CA GLU A 123 0.15 -8.07 7.45
C GLU A 123 0.43 -7.83 5.97
N LEU A 124 1.12 -6.74 5.66
CA LEU A 124 1.63 -6.42 4.34
C LEU A 124 3.03 -5.82 4.49
N HIS A 125 4.03 -6.55 4.04
CA HIS A 125 5.42 -6.12 4.04
C HIS A 125 5.79 -5.60 2.65
N VAL A 126 6.17 -4.34 2.60
CA VAL A 126 6.76 -3.72 1.40
C VAL A 126 8.13 -3.16 1.76
N PRO A 127 9.00 -2.87 0.79
CA PRO A 127 10.31 -2.30 1.09
C PRO A 127 10.19 -1.08 2.01
N ALA A 128 10.80 -1.15 3.20
CA ALA A 128 10.85 -0.12 4.25
C ALA A 128 9.55 0.11 5.07
N LEU A 129 8.45 -0.61 4.83
CA LEU A 129 7.20 -0.40 5.54
C LEU A 129 6.50 -1.72 5.86
N ASP A 130 6.04 -1.85 7.11
CA ASP A 130 5.21 -2.95 7.58
C ASP A 130 3.83 -2.41 7.93
N PHE A 131 2.82 -2.84 7.19
CA PHE A 131 1.43 -2.50 7.45
C PHE A 131 0.72 -3.66 8.12
N TYR A 132 -0.21 -3.35 9.01
CA TYR A 132 -1.03 -4.32 9.74
C TYR A 132 -2.51 -4.01 9.54
N ASP A 133 -3.35 -5.07 9.59
CA ASP A 133 -4.80 -4.97 9.48
C ASP A 133 -5.26 -4.20 8.24
N VAL A 134 -4.63 -4.47 7.10
CA VAL A 134 -4.97 -3.83 5.82
C VAL A 134 -6.36 -4.29 5.39
N LYS A 135 -7.23 -3.35 5.09
CA LYS A 135 -8.55 -3.59 4.52
C LYS A 135 -8.87 -2.50 3.50
N GLY A 136 -9.47 -2.88 2.38
CA GLY A 136 -9.89 -1.94 1.36
C GLY A 136 -10.92 -2.53 0.42
N ASP A 137 -11.64 -1.65 -0.28
CA ASP A 137 -12.58 -2.02 -1.33
C ASP A 137 -11.88 -1.98 -2.68
N ILE A 138 -12.24 -2.90 -3.56
CA ILE A 138 -11.71 -3.00 -4.92
C ILE A 138 -12.84 -2.96 -5.93
N HIS A 139 -12.57 -2.32 -7.04
CA HIS A 139 -13.36 -2.38 -8.25
C HIS A 139 -12.44 -2.79 -9.41
N TYR A 140 -12.86 -3.76 -10.21
CA TYR A 140 -12.09 -4.28 -11.33
C TYR A 140 -12.92 -4.24 -12.61
N ASP A 141 -12.36 -3.66 -13.66
CA ASP A 141 -12.93 -3.56 -14.99
C ASP A 141 -11.81 -3.69 -16.04
N ASP A 142 -11.82 -4.76 -16.81
CA ASP A 142 -10.92 -5.04 -17.95
C ASP A 142 -9.43 -4.72 -17.71
N GLY A 143 -8.90 -5.18 -16.61
CA GLY A 143 -7.47 -4.98 -16.26
C GLY A 143 -7.18 -3.69 -15.51
N ALA A 144 -8.14 -2.78 -15.41
CA ALA A 144 -8.09 -1.65 -14.52
C ALA A 144 -8.65 -2.04 -13.15
N MET A 145 -7.87 -1.86 -12.11
CA MET A 145 -8.28 -2.07 -10.73
C MET A 145 -8.19 -0.73 -10.01
N THR A 146 -9.27 -0.34 -9.36
CA THR A 146 -9.26 0.77 -8.41
C THR A 146 -9.47 0.25 -7.01
N PHE A 147 -8.82 0.86 -6.04
CA PHE A 147 -9.03 0.60 -4.64
C PHE A 147 -9.40 1.89 -3.91
N SER A 148 -10.36 1.75 -3.02
CA SER A 148 -10.88 2.84 -2.21
C SER A 148 -11.02 2.39 -0.76
N ASP A 149 -11.19 3.36 0.13
CA ASP A 149 -11.39 3.13 1.57
C ASP A 149 -10.37 2.16 2.20
N VAL A 150 -9.16 2.12 1.62
CA VAL A 150 -8.07 1.33 2.19
C VAL A 150 -7.67 1.92 3.52
N LYS A 151 -7.60 1.06 4.55
CA LYS A 151 -7.13 1.41 5.89
C LYS A 151 -6.11 0.39 6.36
N ALA A 152 -5.07 0.88 7.01
CA ALA A 152 -4.03 0.05 7.59
C ALA A 152 -3.43 0.72 8.82
N ARG A 153 -2.76 -0.06 9.67
CA ARG A 153 -1.94 0.46 10.77
C ARG A 153 -0.46 0.44 10.36
N VAL A 154 0.24 1.51 10.61
CA VAL A 154 1.69 1.64 10.40
C VAL A 154 2.26 2.60 11.43
N TYR A 155 3.44 2.32 11.96
CA TYR A 155 4.15 3.17 12.92
C TYR A 155 3.28 3.64 14.11
N GLY A 156 2.39 2.79 14.61
CA GLY A 156 1.50 3.12 15.71
C GLY A 156 0.28 3.97 15.34
N GLY A 157 0.24 4.54 14.14
CA GLY A 157 -0.87 5.33 13.61
C GLY A 157 -1.71 4.59 12.58
N ILE A 158 -2.55 5.33 11.88
CA ILE A 158 -3.47 4.85 10.86
C ILE A 158 -3.10 5.51 9.52
N VAL A 159 -3.09 4.71 8.45
CA VAL A 159 -3.01 5.19 7.08
C VAL A 159 -4.29 4.83 6.35
N THR A 160 -4.82 5.78 5.61
CA THR A 160 -5.87 5.58 4.61
C THR A 160 -5.28 5.76 3.22
N ALA A 161 -5.77 4.99 2.25
CA ALA A 161 -5.28 5.09 0.88
C ALA A 161 -6.41 4.85 -0.13
N ARG A 162 -6.17 5.35 -1.35
CA ARG A 162 -6.96 5.07 -2.55
C ARG A 162 -6.01 5.09 -3.75
N GLY A 163 -6.40 4.46 -4.84
CA GLY A 163 -5.56 4.49 -6.03
C GLY A 163 -6.07 3.59 -7.14
N ASP A 164 -5.24 3.44 -8.13
CA ASP A 164 -5.45 2.60 -9.30
C ASP A 164 -4.23 1.71 -9.56
N TYR A 165 -4.48 0.57 -10.17
CA TYR A 165 -3.48 -0.39 -10.60
C TYR A 165 -3.91 -1.01 -11.95
N ASN A 166 -3.05 -0.97 -12.93
CA ASN A 166 -3.27 -1.67 -14.19
C ASN A 166 -2.56 -3.03 -14.18
N VAL A 167 -3.34 -4.11 -14.29
CA VAL A 167 -2.83 -5.50 -14.17
C VAL A 167 -1.86 -5.87 -15.29
N ASP A 168 -2.03 -5.29 -16.48
CA ASP A 168 -1.20 -5.61 -17.65
C ASP A 168 0.11 -4.82 -17.67
N SER A 169 0.03 -3.51 -17.51
CA SER A 169 1.19 -2.62 -17.52
C SER A 169 1.91 -2.55 -16.17
N ARG A 170 1.23 -2.92 -15.07
CA ARG A 170 1.69 -2.78 -13.67
C ARG A 170 1.91 -1.34 -13.25
N VAL A 171 1.40 -0.39 -14.02
CA VAL A 171 1.37 1.03 -13.63
C VAL A 171 0.37 1.22 -12.50
N TYR A 172 0.75 1.99 -11.50
CA TYR A 172 -0.15 2.36 -10.41
C TYR A 172 0.11 3.73 -9.84
N ASN A 173 -0.95 4.32 -9.32
CA ASN A 173 -0.93 5.55 -8.55
C ASN A 173 -1.67 5.32 -7.24
N ILE A 174 -1.06 5.69 -6.13
CA ILE A 174 -1.62 5.54 -4.79
C ILE A 174 -1.55 6.89 -4.10
N TYR A 175 -2.68 7.36 -3.59
CA TYR A 175 -2.79 8.52 -2.72
C TYR A 175 -2.99 8.02 -1.30
N LEU A 176 -2.21 8.52 -0.37
CA LEU A 176 -2.26 8.09 1.01
C LEU A 176 -2.31 9.28 1.98
N HIS A 177 -3.00 9.08 3.07
CA HIS A 177 -3.05 9.98 4.21
C HIS A 177 -2.80 9.20 5.49
N GLY A 178 -1.83 9.66 6.28
CA GLY A 178 -1.45 9.02 7.54
C GLY A 178 -1.64 9.96 8.72
N GLU A 179 -2.14 9.43 9.83
CA GLU A 179 -2.34 10.16 11.07
C GLU A 179 -1.76 9.41 12.27
N GLY A 180 -1.18 10.17 13.20
CA GLY A 180 -0.66 9.63 14.44
C GLY A 180 0.57 8.73 14.30
N LEU A 181 1.37 8.92 13.23
CA LEU A 181 2.55 8.12 12.96
C LEU A 181 3.68 8.47 13.93
N ASP A 182 4.11 7.52 14.73
CA ASP A 182 5.17 7.72 15.73
C ASP A 182 6.54 7.82 15.04
N SER A 183 7.15 8.99 15.10
CA SER A 183 8.44 9.30 14.47
C SER A 183 9.60 8.44 14.96
N ARG A 184 9.52 7.87 16.17
CA ARG A 184 10.58 7.03 16.75
C ARG A 184 10.78 5.73 16.00
N ILE A 185 9.74 5.20 15.40
CA ILE A 185 9.77 3.89 14.73
C ILE A 185 10.57 3.95 13.42
N PRO A 186 10.25 4.83 12.46
CA PRO A 186 11.03 4.92 11.22
C PRO A 186 12.41 5.52 11.41
N THR A 187 12.59 6.48 12.32
CA THR A 187 13.87 7.13 12.56
C THR A 187 14.83 6.29 13.42
N LYS A 188 14.29 5.29 14.15
CA LYS A 188 15.04 4.51 15.17
C LYS A 188 15.74 5.39 16.21
N GLU A 189 15.23 6.61 16.42
CA GLU A 189 15.75 7.59 17.37
C GLU A 189 14.74 7.82 18.49
N PRO A 190 14.90 7.13 19.63
CA PRO A 190 13.90 7.18 20.72
C PRO A 190 13.77 8.55 21.38
N ARG A 191 14.75 9.43 21.19
CA ARG A 191 14.73 10.80 21.74
C ARG A 191 13.96 11.78 20.87
N PHE A 192 13.68 11.43 19.61
CA PHE A 192 12.90 12.25 18.69
C PHE A 192 11.45 11.74 18.63
N TYR A 193 10.57 12.40 19.30
CA TYR A 193 9.17 12.03 19.36
C TYR A 193 8.26 13.14 18.84
N CYS A 194 7.47 12.80 17.86
CA CYS A 194 6.24 13.50 17.50
C CYS A 194 5.27 12.52 16.81
N LEU A 195 4.01 12.86 16.85
CA LEU A 195 3.00 12.18 16.05
C LEU A 195 2.84 12.93 14.74
N VAL A 196 3.16 12.26 13.67
CA VAL A 196 3.20 12.83 12.31
C VAL A 196 1.88 12.58 11.60
N THR A 197 1.37 13.61 10.93
CA THR A 197 0.38 13.53 9.86
C THR A 197 1.13 13.62 8.54
N LEU A 198 0.76 12.78 7.57
CA LEU A 198 1.44 12.66 6.29
C LEU A 198 0.42 12.56 5.15
N ASP A 199 0.64 13.33 4.10
CA ASP A 199 -0.08 13.23 2.83
C ASP A 199 0.92 12.90 1.73
N GLY A 200 0.64 11.87 0.93
CA GLY A 200 1.59 11.41 -0.06
C GLY A 200 0.96 10.75 -1.28
N GLU A 201 1.78 10.68 -2.31
CA GLU A 201 1.49 9.99 -3.55
C GLU A 201 2.62 9.00 -3.85
N ILE A 202 2.24 7.82 -4.34
CA ILE A 202 3.16 6.80 -4.82
C ILE A 202 2.82 6.55 -6.29
N HIS A 203 3.82 6.62 -7.14
CA HIS A 203 3.70 6.37 -8.56
C HIS A 203 4.71 5.29 -8.99
N CYS A 204 4.27 4.38 -9.85
CA CYS A 204 5.12 3.35 -10.44
C CYS A 204 4.74 3.14 -11.90
N ASP A 205 5.71 3.25 -12.80
CA ASP A 205 5.57 3.03 -14.24
C ASP A 205 5.66 1.54 -14.66
N GLY A 206 5.36 0.63 -13.74
CA GLY A 206 5.38 -0.81 -13.99
C GLY A 206 6.68 -1.52 -13.59
N ASN A 207 7.72 -0.78 -13.22
CA ASN A 207 8.94 -1.32 -12.66
C ASN A 207 9.13 -0.79 -11.23
N VAL A 208 9.07 -1.64 -10.24
CA VAL A 208 9.16 -1.28 -8.81
C VAL A 208 10.46 -0.53 -8.47
N LYS A 209 11.54 -0.73 -9.25
CA LYS A 209 12.80 0.00 -9.07
C LYS A 209 12.69 1.49 -9.41
N ASP A 210 11.71 1.85 -10.23
CA ASP A 210 11.42 3.22 -10.65
C ASP A 210 10.27 3.84 -9.85
N LEU A 211 9.88 3.17 -8.74
CA LEU A 211 8.88 3.67 -7.81
C LEU A 211 9.33 5.00 -7.22
N VAL A 212 8.42 5.97 -7.25
CA VAL A 212 8.59 7.29 -6.65
C VAL A 212 7.47 7.52 -5.64
N ALA A 213 7.82 7.95 -4.44
CA ALA A 213 6.87 8.43 -3.45
C ALA A 213 7.25 9.85 -3.04
N PHE A 214 6.28 10.73 -2.94
CA PHE A 214 6.47 12.12 -2.52
C PHE A 214 5.26 12.63 -1.77
N GLY A 215 5.46 13.67 -0.99
CA GLY A 215 4.36 14.25 -0.22
C GLY A 215 4.82 15.28 0.79
N SER A 216 3.93 15.58 1.72
CA SER A 216 4.17 16.49 2.83
C SER A 216 3.93 15.80 4.16
N PHE A 217 4.54 16.32 5.21
CA PHE A 217 4.32 15.87 6.57
C PHE A 217 4.25 17.05 7.54
N SER A 218 3.53 16.85 8.61
CA SER A 218 3.41 17.83 9.68
C SER A 218 3.22 17.14 11.04
N SER A 219 3.52 17.87 12.10
CA SER A 219 3.16 17.49 13.47
C SER A 219 2.83 18.74 14.28
N SER A 220 1.86 18.64 15.16
CA SER A 220 1.43 19.73 16.05
C SER A 220 2.28 19.88 17.31
N GLY A 221 3.44 19.20 17.36
CA GLY A 221 4.37 19.32 18.47
C GLY A 221 5.05 18.00 18.80
N GLY A 222 6.06 18.09 19.66
CA GLY A 222 6.85 16.96 20.10
C GLY A 222 8.04 17.38 20.93
N PHE A 223 9.03 16.52 21.02
CA PHE A 223 10.29 16.82 21.70
C PHE A 223 11.46 16.07 21.09
N TYR A 224 12.61 16.67 21.17
CA TYR A 224 13.88 15.99 20.97
C TYR A 224 14.66 15.97 22.28
N SER A 225 14.90 14.77 22.83
CA SER A 225 15.42 14.60 24.18
C SER A 225 14.53 15.34 25.19
N LEU A 226 15.00 16.45 25.76
CA LEU A 226 14.27 17.30 26.70
C LEU A 226 13.83 18.64 26.11
N ILE A 227 14.06 18.87 24.81
CA ILE A 227 13.74 20.12 24.12
C ILE A 227 12.38 19.97 23.43
N PRO A 228 11.33 20.65 23.90
CA PRO A 228 10.04 20.65 23.23
C PRO A 228 10.08 21.49 21.95
N PHE A 229 9.25 21.12 20.98
CA PHE A 229 8.93 21.95 19.83
C PHE A 229 7.40 21.99 19.61
N ARG A 230 6.91 23.06 18.99
CA ARG A 230 5.48 23.31 18.79
C ARG A 230 4.94 22.67 17.52
N GLY A 231 5.81 22.43 16.55
CA GLY A 231 5.45 21.79 15.30
C GLY A 231 6.64 21.49 14.44
N ILE A 232 6.43 20.60 13.48
CA ILE A 232 7.36 20.32 12.39
C ILE A 232 6.56 20.22 11.10
N THR A 233 7.08 20.79 10.02
CA THR A 233 6.53 20.65 8.67
C THR A 233 7.64 20.40 7.68
N GLY A 234 7.31 19.79 6.55
CA GLY A 234 8.26 19.57 5.48
C GLY A 234 7.65 18.74 4.36
N THR A 235 8.42 18.54 3.32
CA THR A 235 8.09 17.64 2.22
C THR A 235 9.10 16.51 2.13
N PHE A 236 8.71 15.40 1.52
CA PHE A 236 9.57 14.26 1.33
C PHE A 236 9.48 13.74 -0.11
N HIS A 237 10.55 13.12 -0.54
CA HIS A 237 10.63 12.42 -1.80
C HIS A 237 11.44 11.13 -1.62
N ASN A 238 10.85 9.99 -1.96
CA ASN A 238 11.52 8.70 -1.91
C ASN A 238 11.79 8.21 -3.34
N ARG A 239 13.02 7.78 -3.58
CA ARG A 239 13.44 7.08 -4.80
C ARG A 239 14.19 5.82 -4.39
N TYR A 240 13.55 4.69 -4.46
CA TYR A 240 14.11 3.36 -4.20
C TYR A 240 14.83 3.23 -2.84
N ARG A 241 16.07 3.72 -2.68
CA ARG A 241 16.88 3.64 -1.44
C ARG A 241 17.19 4.99 -0.81
N ALA A 242 16.81 6.07 -1.44
CA ALA A 242 17.02 7.41 -0.95
C ALA A 242 15.71 8.03 -0.50
N LEU A 243 15.68 8.53 0.73
CA LEU A 243 14.59 9.31 1.27
C LEU A 243 15.10 10.74 1.48
N ASP A 244 14.57 11.65 0.69
CA ASP A 244 14.94 13.04 0.66
C ASP A 244 13.86 13.87 1.35
N PHE A 245 14.27 14.80 2.21
CA PHE A 245 13.39 15.73 2.88
C PHE A 245 13.77 17.15 2.48
N TYR A 246 12.78 17.99 2.25
CA TYR A 246 12.95 19.37 1.78
C TYR A 246 12.11 20.32 2.63
N ASP A 247 12.58 21.55 2.74
CA ASP A 247 11.89 22.67 3.40
C ASP A 247 11.41 22.31 4.81
N VAL A 248 12.24 21.59 5.55
CA VAL A 248 11.87 21.16 6.89
C VAL A 248 12.03 22.30 7.87
N THR A 249 10.92 22.64 8.53
CA THR A 249 10.87 23.70 9.55
C THR A 249 10.37 23.12 10.85
N ILE A 250 11.14 23.34 11.93
CA ILE A 250 10.78 22.97 13.30
C ILE A 250 10.52 24.25 14.08
N ASP A 251 9.30 24.41 14.58
CA ASP A 251 8.89 25.54 15.40
C ASP A 251 9.24 25.28 16.87
N THR A 252 10.14 26.09 17.41
CA THR A 252 10.56 26.03 18.82
C THR A 252 10.20 27.32 19.57
N ASP A 253 10.33 27.30 20.89
CA ASP A 253 10.09 28.51 21.72
C ASP A 253 11.12 29.61 21.48
N PHE A 254 12.31 29.24 20.98
CA PHE A 254 13.44 30.17 20.78
C PHE A 254 13.68 30.54 19.31
N GLY A 255 12.94 30.00 18.37
CA GLY A 255 13.08 30.33 16.95
C GLY A 255 12.57 29.20 16.04
N LEU A 256 12.71 29.39 14.75
CA LEU A 256 12.45 28.38 13.73
C LEU A 256 13.78 27.75 13.32
N ILE A 257 13.87 26.42 13.43
CA ILE A 257 14.98 25.67 12.88
C ILE A 257 14.58 25.26 11.46
N HIS A 258 15.31 25.71 10.47
CA HIS A 258 15.03 25.43 9.08
C HIS A 258 16.19 24.70 8.41
N THR A 259 15.85 23.74 7.55
CA THR A 259 16.81 23.11 6.64
C THR A 259 16.20 22.97 5.25
N ASP A 260 16.91 23.43 4.23
CA ASP A 260 16.49 23.32 2.84
C ASP A 260 16.35 21.85 2.40
N ALA A 261 17.28 21.01 2.81
CA ALA A 261 17.24 19.59 2.51
C ALA A 261 18.07 18.76 3.50
N PHE A 262 17.63 17.54 3.73
CA PHE A 262 18.46 16.46 4.26
C PHE A 262 18.09 15.13 3.60
N HIS A 263 19.02 14.19 3.60
CA HIS A 263 18.86 12.93 2.88
C HIS A 263 19.17 11.76 3.80
N ILE A 264 18.40 10.69 3.68
CA ILE A 264 18.72 9.39 4.28
C ILE A 264 19.03 8.44 3.13
N ILE A 265 20.29 8.05 3.00
CA ILE A 265 20.76 7.15 1.96
C ILE A 265 21.37 5.94 2.65
N ASP A 266 20.88 4.73 2.34
CA ASP A 266 21.30 3.47 2.97
C ASP A 266 21.30 3.55 4.52
N GLY A 267 20.30 4.25 5.10
CA GLY A 267 20.13 4.44 6.54
C GLY A 267 21.10 5.44 7.16
N LYS A 268 21.88 6.19 6.35
CA LYS A 268 22.77 7.25 6.82
C LYS A 268 22.18 8.62 6.56
N LEU A 269 22.17 9.45 7.60
CA LEU A 269 21.70 10.82 7.53
C LEU A 269 22.77 11.75 6.96
N HIS A 270 22.42 12.49 5.91
CA HIS A 270 23.21 13.55 5.30
C HIS A 270 22.46 14.87 5.48
N LEU A 271 22.97 15.72 6.36
CA LEU A 271 22.36 17.02 6.64
C LEU A 271 22.81 18.07 5.60
N GLY A 272 21.85 18.86 5.16
CA GLY A 272 22.09 20.08 4.39
C GLY A 272 22.47 21.28 5.28
N LYS A 273 22.20 22.47 4.78
CA LYS A 273 22.32 23.71 5.54
C LYS A 273 21.24 23.76 6.61
N ILE A 274 21.61 24.06 7.86
CA ILE A 274 20.70 24.26 8.96
C ILE A 274 20.81 25.73 9.41
N GLU A 275 19.66 26.36 9.55
CA GLU A 275 19.55 27.76 10.00
C GLU A 275 18.60 27.85 11.21
N LEU A 276 18.98 28.70 12.14
CA LEU A 276 18.09 29.20 13.16
C LEU A 276 17.57 30.56 12.73
N VAL A 277 16.26 30.71 12.56
CA VAL A 277 15.60 31.95 12.19
C VAL A 277 14.92 32.52 13.41
N ASP A 278 15.29 33.72 13.78
CA ASP A 278 14.63 34.48 14.85
C ASP A 278 13.21 34.89 14.42
N LYS A 279 12.22 34.64 15.28
CA LYS A 279 10.81 34.90 14.95
C LYS A 279 10.45 36.38 14.90
N GLU A 280 11.16 37.23 15.61
CA GLU A 280 10.83 38.65 15.72
C GLU A 280 11.54 39.44 14.61
N SER A 281 12.84 39.21 14.43
CA SER A 281 13.65 39.94 13.44
C SER A 281 13.66 39.32 12.06
N GLY A 282 13.37 38.02 11.94
CA GLY A 282 13.52 37.26 10.72
C GLY A 282 14.99 37.00 10.33
N GLU A 283 15.96 37.37 11.19
CA GLU A 283 17.36 37.12 10.95
C GLU A 283 17.67 35.63 11.02
N ALA A 284 18.40 35.13 10.01
CA ALA A 284 18.85 33.75 9.95
C ALA A 284 20.30 33.60 10.37
N MET A 285 20.57 32.67 11.28
CA MET A 285 21.90 32.28 11.71
C MET A 285 22.22 30.89 11.21
N SER A 286 23.28 30.77 10.41
CA SER A 286 23.70 29.46 9.90
C SER A 286 24.39 28.62 11.00
N ILE A 287 23.95 27.36 11.13
CA ILE A 287 24.52 26.36 12.07
C ILE A 287 25.40 25.37 11.28
N THR A 288 26.09 25.86 10.26
CA THR A 288 26.76 25.04 9.23
C THR A 288 27.95 24.21 9.73
N ASP A 289 28.56 24.55 10.85
CA ASP A 289 29.68 23.77 11.40
C ASP A 289 29.26 22.43 12.00
N ALA A 290 27.97 22.19 12.11
CA ALA A 290 27.39 20.89 12.48
C ALA A 290 27.74 19.75 11.49
N ARG A 291 28.20 20.06 10.26
CA ARG A 291 28.58 19.05 9.25
C ARG A 291 29.64 18.07 9.70
N ASN A 292 30.48 18.47 10.61
CA ASN A 292 31.58 17.65 11.13
C ASN A 292 31.21 16.93 12.42
N GLN A 293 30.01 17.07 12.92
CA GLN A 293 29.56 16.48 14.16
C GLN A 293 28.79 15.18 13.94
N LYS A 294 29.19 14.15 14.65
CA LYS A 294 28.56 12.82 14.57
C LYS A 294 27.20 12.83 15.29
N GLY A 295 26.10 12.96 14.51
CA GLY A 295 24.72 12.73 14.92
C GLY A 295 23.92 13.98 15.31
N PRO A 296 22.58 13.92 15.19
CA PRO A 296 21.67 15.05 15.39
C PRO A 296 21.71 15.64 16.82
N GLY A 297 22.05 14.84 17.84
CA GLY A 297 22.14 15.31 19.23
C GLY A 297 23.20 16.39 19.48
N ARG A 298 24.27 16.43 18.69
CA ARG A 298 25.28 17.47 18.82
C ARG A 298 24.89 18.78 18.17
N VAL A 299 24.13 18.71 17.08
CA VAL A 299 23.59 19.92 16.43
C VAL A 299 22.69 20.69 17.40
N ILE A 300 21.82 19.99 18.12
CA ILE A 300 20.91 20.63 19.08
C ILE A 300 21.64 21.11 20.32
N SER A 301 22.71 20.43 20.76
CA SER A 301 23.55 20.93 21.85
C SER A 301 24.25 22.25 21.46
N GLN A 302 24.71 22.35 20.21
CA GLN A 302 25.36 23.56 19.72
C GLN A 302 24.34 24.72 19.62
N ILE A 303 23.15 24.47 19.07
CA ILE A 303 22.04 25.44 19.03
C ILE A 303 21.73 25.95 20.45
N ARG A 304 21.69 25.07 21.44
CA ARG A 304 21.42 25.44 22.83
C ARG A 304 22.51 26.28 23.46
N GLU A 305 23.76 26.02 23.12
CA GLU A 305 24.88 26.85 23.61
C GLU A 305 24.91 28.20 22.95
N ASP A 306 24.72 28.27 21.64
CA ASP A 306 24.65 29.52 20.86
C ASP A 306 23.49 30.43 21.29
N ILE A 307 22.36 29.85 21.69
CA ILE A 307 21.22 30.60 22.26
C ILE A 307 21.55 31.12 23.65
N LYS A 308 22.20 30.33 24.50
CA LYS A 308 22.61 30.78 25.83
C LYS A 308 23.56 31.96 25.79
N GLU A 309 24.50 31.98 24.84
CA GLU A 309 25.48 33.09 24.67
C GLU A 309 24.82 34.38 24.18
N ARG A 310 23.68 34.29 23.46
CA ARG A 310 22.94 35.49 22.99
C ARG A 310 21.95 36.07 24.01
N VAL A 311 21.48 35.26 24.96
CA VAL A 311 20.52 35.69 25.99
C VAL A 311 21.24 36.12 27.29
N SER A 312 22.54 35.89 27.40
CA SER A 312 23.38 36.41 28.45
C SER A 312 24.04 37.73 28.05
#